data_fe5094a0179c3b955724a735b3aeebd3
#
_entry.id   fe5094a0179c3b955724a735b3aeebd3
#
_cell.length_a   1.000
_cell.length_b   1.000
_cell.length_c   1.000
_cell.angle_alpha   90.00
_cell.angle_beta   90.00
_cell.angle_gamma   90.00
#
_symmetry.space_group_name_H-M   'P 1'
#
loop_
_entity.id
_entity.type
_entity.pdbx_description
1 polymer ?
#
loop_
_entity_poly.entity_id
_entity_poly.type
_entity_poly.pdbx_seq_one_letter_code
_entity_poly.pdbx_strand_id
1 'polypeptide(L)'
;MEILDLRHFSSADLRPLLDEEADVWSKLLSWDYSSSTEMILRYIDARILPGYAALEKGRICGYSFFVYEGSKGVIGDLFVEGDARRYTSPAEHPVETRLLSHVIETLQQSPGIHRIEAQLLVHPTGAVSRPFMEDGFHRHPRLFMVLPLAPNGKNGSKGIPAPEGFDIRRWSEQDYQSAAAVITAAYRGHIDSEINDQYRTIAGSLRFLNNIVRFPGCGQFDGGSSFIAYHRQSRTPVGLILCSRVKNDVGHITQVCVLPEHRGKGVGEALLAANVQDLKRRRFSKLSLTVTEANKSAVDLYKRLGYHIERVFDAFVWEG
;
A
#
# COMPACT_ATOMS: atom_id res chain seq x y z
N MET A 1 -16.84 13.24 23.98
CA MET A 1 -15.72 12.54 23.29
C MET A 1 -14.42 13.25 23.66
N GLU A 2 -13.46 12.52 24.19
CA GLU A 2 -12.12 12.98 24.56
C GLU A 2 -11.13 12.44 23.55
N ILE A 3 -10.05 13.19 23.26
CA ILE A 3 -8.94 12.75 22.42
C ILE A 3 -7.67 12.77 23.30
N LEU A 4 -7.01 11.64 23.46
CA LEU A 4 -5.83 11.46 24.28
C LEU A 4 -4.69 10.83 23.48
N ASP A 5 -3.46 11.14 23.89
CA ASP A 5 -2.25 10.58 23.28
C ASP A 5 -2.19 9.05 23.46
N LEU A 6 -1.88 8.31 22.40
CA LEU A 6 -1.78 6.84 22.44
C LEU A 6 -0.78 6.31 23.47
N ARG A 7 0.24 7.09 23.81
CA ARG A 7 1.26 6.71 24.79
C ARG A 7 0.74 6.61 26.23
N HIS A 8 -0.50 7.03 26.47
CA HIS A 8 -1.16 6.86 27.78
C HIS A 8 -1.80 5.48 27.95
N PHE A 9 -1.91 4.70 26.88
CA PHE A 9 -2.60 3.42 26.85
C PHE A 9 -1.62 2.24 26.79
N SER A 10 -2.12 1.06 27.11
CA SER A 10 -1.44 -0.23 26.97
C SER A 10 -2.00 -1.02 25.79
N SER A 11 -1.29 -2.08 25.41
CA SER A 11 -1.79 -3.04 24.41
C SER A 11 -3.11 -3.66 24.82
N ALA A 12 -3.35 -3.89 26.13
CA ALA A 12 -4.59 -4.45 26.64
C ALA A 12 -5.79 -3.52 26.38
N ASP A 13 -5.58 -2.20 26.45
CA ASP A 13 -6.63 -1.21 26.22
C ASP A 13 -7.03 -1.11 24.75
N LEU A 14 -6.06 -1.26 23.81
CA LEU A 14 -6.26 -1.12 22.38
C LEU A 14 -6.59 -2.44 21.66
N ARG A 15 -6.23 -3.59 22.24
CA ARG A 15 -6.41 -4.91 21.59
C ARG A 15 -7.81 -5.16 21.06
N PRO A 16 -8.90 -4.90 21.82
CA PRO A 16 -10.25 -5.16 21.28
C PRO A 16 -10.53 -4.38 19.98
N LEU A 17 -10.06 -3.13 19.91
CA LEU A 17 -10.25 -2.28 18.73
C LEU A 17 -9.40 -2.76 17.54
N LEU A 18 -8.16 -3.17 17.78
CA LEU A 18 -7.27 -3.68 16.74
C LEU A 18 -7.67 -5.07 16.23
N ASP A 19 -8.27 -5.90 17.06
CA ASP A 19 -8.84 -7.19 16.63
C ASP A 19 -10.06 -6.97 15.72
N GLU A 20 -10.90 -5.99 16.03
CA GLU A 20 -12.03 -5.59 15.18
C GLU A 20 -11.54 -5.01 13.85
N GLU A 21 -10.50 -4.19 13.88
CA GLU A 21 -9.86 -3.67 12.67
C GLU A 21 -9.32 -4.79 11.78
N ALA A 22 -8.62 -5.77 12.35
CA ALA A 22 -8.12 -6.93 11.59
C ALA A 22 -9.25 -7.69 10.89
N ASP A 23 -10.41 -7.79 11.53
CA ASP A 23 -11.62 -8.35 10.91
C ASP A 23 -12.12 -7.52 9.73
N VAL A 24 -12.09 -6.19 9.84
CA VAL A 24 -12.47 -5.27 8.74
C VAL A 24 -11.50 -5.41 7.57
N TRP A 25 -10.19 -5.43 7.82
CA TRP A 25 -9.17 -5.67 6.78
C TRP A 25 -9.38 -7.01 6.08
N SER A 26 -9.67 -8.07 6.85
CA SER A 26 -9.93 -9.40 6.27
C SER A 26 -11.19 -9.43 5.40
N LYS A 27 -12.27 -8.75 5.81
CA LYS A 27 -13.55 -8.71 5.10
C LYS A 27 -13.49 -7.85 3.83
N LEU A 28 -12.85 -6.67 3.93
CA LEU A 28 -12.84 -5.70 2.84
C LEU A 28 -11.75 -5.93 1.80
N LEU A 29 -10.56 -6.39 2.24
CA LEU A 29 -9.38 -6.48 1.38
C LEU A 29 -8.87 -7.92 1.22
N SER A 30 -9.43 -8.88 1.95
CA SER A 30 -8.90 -10.25 2.07
C SER A 30 -7.45 -10.25 2.59
N TRP A 31 -7.09 -9.34 3.50
CA TRP A 31 -5.77 -9.24 4.12
C TRP A 31 -5.77 -9.79 5.53
N ASP A 32 -4.73 -10.50 5.89
CA ASP A 32 -4.42 -10.88 7.26
C ASP A 32 -3.63 -9.75 7.91
N TYR A 33 -4.29 -8.99 8.78
CA TYR A 33 -3.71 -7.82 9.45
C TYR A 33 -3.05 -8.18 10.80
N SER A 34 -3.08 -9.45 11.21
CA SER A 34 -2.63 -9.90 12.53
C SER A 34 -1.18 -9.50 12.85
N SER A 35 -0.27 -9.61 11.87
CA SER A 35 1.14 -9.21 12.08
C SER A 35 1.29 -7.71 12.33
N SER A 36 0.49 -6.88 11.65
CA SER A 36 0.46 -5.43 11.85
C SER A 36 -0.14 -5.09 13.21
N THR A 37 -1.25 -5.74 13.60
CA THR A 37 -1.86 -5.63 14.93
C THR A 37 -0.83 -5.89 16.03
N GLU A 38 -0.11 -7.00 15.99
CA GLU A 38 0.88 -7.34 17.01
C GLU A 38 2.08 -6.37 17.01
N MET A 39 2.45 -5.82 15.86
CA MET A 39 3.49 -4.78 15.79
C MET A 39 3.03 -3.48 16.42
N ILE A 40 1.82 -3.01 16.10
CA ILE A 40 1.22 -1.80 16.66
C ILE A 40 1.13 -1.92 18.20
N LEU A 41 0.59 -3.05 18.72
CA LEU A 41 0.47 -3.29 20.14
C LEU A 41 1.82 -3.24 20.88
N ARG A 42 2.87 -3.82 20.27
CA ARG A 42 4.24 -3.72 20.84
C ARG A 42 4.76 -2.29 20.90
N TYR A 43 4.46 -1.47 19.89
CA TYR A 43 4.86 -0.06 19.89
C TYR A 43 4.06 0.78 20.88
N ILE A 44 2.79 0.44 21.13
CA ILE A 44 1.97 1.04 22.18
C ILE A 44 2.57 0.73 23.57
N ASP A 45 2.85 -0.55 23.88
CA ASP A 45 3.46 -0.94 25.16
C ASP A 45 4.85 -0.30 25.36
N ALA A 46 5.61 -0.16 24.29
CA ALA A 46 6.89 0.55 24.33
C ALA A 46 6.74 2.08 24.44
N ARG A 47 5.51 2.63 24.33
CA ARG A 47 5.18 4.07 24.36
C ARG A 47 5.92 4.90 23.30
N ILE A 48 6.20 4.29 22.16
CA ILE A 48 6.94 4.92 21.06
C ILE A 48 6.07 5.22 19.83
N LEU A 49 4.78 4.79 19.82
CA LEU A 49 3.86 5.06 18.71
C LEU A 49 3.17 6.41 18.95
N PRO A 50 3.50 7.46 18.20
CA PRO A 50 2.81 8.73 18.28
C PRO A 50 1.44 8.63 17.62
N GLY A 51 0.44 9.25 18.22
CA GLY A 51 -0.94 9.23 17.71
C GLY A 51 -1.94 9.54 18.81
N TYR A 52 -3.20 9.35 18.50
CA TYR A 52 -4.31 9.68 19.39
C TYR A 52 -5.36 8.57 19.44
N ALA A 53 -5.97 8.42 20.60
CA ALA A 53 -7.16 7.61 20.84
C ALA A 53 -8.36 8.50 21.11
N ALA A 54 -9.52 8.15 20.56
CA ALA A 54 -10.81 8.76 20.84
C ALA A 54 -11.54 7.93 21.92
N LEU A 55 -12.09 8.60 22.93
CA LEU A 55 -12.83 7.98 24.02
C LEU A 55 -14.26 8.50 24.06
N GLU A 56 -15.20 7.58 24.19
CA GLU A 56 -16.58 7.86 24.54
C GLU A 56 -16.93 7.19 25.85
N LYS A 57 -17.40 7.99 26.84
CA LYS A 57 -17.74 7.50 28.20
C LYS A 57 -16.61 6.67 28.84
N GLY A 58 -15.36 7.09 28.65
CA GLY A 58 -14.19 6.42 29.22
C GLY A 58 -13.73 5.14 28.48
N ARG A 59 -14.36 4.76 27.36
CA ARG A 59 -13.99 3.61 26.54
C ARG A 59 -13.38 4.09 25.21
N ILE A 60 -12.27 3.48 24.82
CA ILE A 60 -11.66 3.77 23.53
C ILE A 60 -12.60 3.29 22.42
N CYS A 61 -12.93 4.18 21.49
CA CYS A 61 -13.79 3.91 20.34
C CYS A 61 -13.09 4.11 18.99
N GLY A 62 -11.88 4.64 18.98
CA GLY A 62 -11.11 4.83 17.75
C GLY A 62 -9.68 5.27 18.05
N TYR A 63 -8.82 5.16 17.04
CA TYR A 63 -7.43 5.62 17.12
C TYR A 63 -6.91 6.05 15.74
N SER A 64 -5.85 6.84 15.75
CA SER A 64 -5.02 7.11 14.58
C SER A 64 -3.58 7.27 15.03
N PHE A 65 -2.63 6.71 14.28
CA PHE A 65 -1.21 6.89 14.55
C PHE A 65 -0.49 7.43 13.32
N PHE A 66 0.69 7.96 13.58
CA PHE A 66 1.59 8.43 12.52
C PHE A 66 3.04 8.10 12.85
N VAL A 67 3.90 8.19 11.84
CA VAL A 67 5.35 7.98 12.00
C VAL A 67 6.11 9.10 11.34
N TYR A 68 7.31 9.36 11.86
CA TYR A 68 8.24 10.32 11.26
C TYR A 68 9.27 9.59 10.41
N GLU A 69 9.42 10.01 9.16
CA GLU A 69 10.43 9.53 8.21
C GLU A 69 11.31 10.70 7.74
N GLY A 70 12.31 11.08 8.54
CA GLY A 70 13.12 12.28 8.26
C GLY A 70 12.28 13.56 8.38
N SER A 71 12.13 14.30 7.28
CA SER A 71 11.31 15.52 7.21
C SER A 71 9.86 15.27 6.80
N LYS A 72 9.41 14.01 6.83
CA LYS A 72 8.07 13.61 6.45
C LYS A 72 7.32 12.98 7.62
N GLY A 73 6.04 13.33 7.77
CA GLY A 73 5.05 12.63 8.57
C GLY A 73 4.24 11.67 7.71
N VAL A 74 4.04 10.45 8.16
CA VAL A 74 3.16 9.47 7.50
C VAL A 74 2.05 9.10 8.45
N ILE A 75 0.81 9.38 8.09
CA ILE A 75 -0.37 8.89 8.82
C ILE A 75 -0.51 7.42 8.48
N GLY A 76 -0.26 6.57 9.48
CA GLY A 76 -0.14 5.13 9.29
C GLY A 76 -1.47 4.44 9.17
N ASP A 77 -2.38 4.74 10.09
CA ASP A 77 -3.73 4.20 10.09
C ASP A 77 -4.73 5.11 10.84
N LEU A 78 -6.00 4.85 10.59
CA LEU A 78 -7.15 5.44 11.25
C LEU A 78 -8.23 4.38 11.35
N PHE A 79 -8.64 4.03 12.57
CA PHE A 79 -9.72 3.09 12.78
C PHE A 79 -10.66 3.57 13.89
N VAL A 80 -11.96 3.38 13.67
CA VAL A 80 -13.02 3.64 14.66
C VAL A 80 -13.93 2.42 14.71
N GLU A 81 -14.32 1.98 15.89
CA GLU A 81 -15.16 0.82 16.11
C GLU A 81 -16.39 0.80 15.19
N GLY A 82 -16.76 -0.38 14.70
CA GLY A 82 -17.88 -0.60 13.79
C GLY A 82 -17.58 -1.69 12.77
N ASP A 83 -18.62 -2.39 12.35
CA ASP A 83 -18.47 -3.47 11.39
C ASP A 83 -18.03 -2.97 9.99
N ALA A 84 -17.69 -3.90 9.10
CA ALA A 84 -17.24 -3.57 7.75
C ALA A 84 -18.21 -2.69 6.96
N ARG A 85 -19.52 -2.64 7.31
CA ARG A 85 -20.51 -1.78 6.64
C ARG A 85 -20.25 -0.30 6.88
N ARG A 86 -19.70 0.08 8.05
CA ARG A 86 -19.26 1.45 8.32
C ARG A 86 -18.29 1.95 7.25
N TYR A 87 -17.39 1.09 6.80
CA TYR A 87 -16.34 1.38 5.84
C TYR A 87 -16.77 1.21 4.37
N THR A 88 -18.06 1.01 4.10
CA THR A 88 -18.61 0.98 2.75
C THR A 88 -19.42 2.24 2.39
N SER A 89 -19.74 3.08 3.38
CA SER A 89 -20.47 4.33 3.18
C SER A 89 -19.54 5.53 3.07
N PRO A 90 -19.76 6.46 2.13
CA PRO A 90 -19.02 7.72 2.06
C PRO A 90 -19.52 8.77 3.06
N ALA A 91 -20.41 8.42 4.00
CA ALA A 91 -20.91 9.33 5.01
C ALA A 91 -19.77 9.85 5.90
N GLU A 92 -19.83 11.14 6.27
CA GLU A 92 -18.89 11.73 7.23
C GLU A 92 -19.03 11.08 8.61
N HIS A 93 -17.88 10.83 9.22
CA HIS A 93 -17.79 10.23 10.53
C HIS A 93 -17.10 11.20 11.50
N PRO A 94 -17.81 11.74 12.52
CA PRO A 94 -17.27 12.80 13.37
C PRO A 94 -16.07 12.36 14.22
N VAL A 95 -15.95 11.08 14.57
CA VAL A 95 -14.82 10.57 15.37
C VAL A 95 -13.54 10.57 14.52
N GLU A 96 -13.63 10.03 13.30
CA GLU A 96 -12.52 10.02 12.34
C GLU A 96 -12.06 11.45 12.01
N THR A 97 -13.00 12.36 11.78
CA THR A 97 -12.70 13.77 11.50
C THR A 97 -11.90 14.38 12.64
N ARG A 98 -12.30 14.19 13.90
CA ARG A 98 -11.59 14.76 15.05
C ARG A 98 -10.22 14.13 15.28
N LEU A 99 -10.08 12.81 15.12
CA LEU A 99 -8.78 12.13 15.20
C LEU A 99 -7.82 12.67 14.15
N LEU A 100 -8.27 12.77 12.90
CA LEU A 100 -7.46 13.29 11.80
C LEU A 100 -7.06 14.74 12.01
N SER A 101 -7.98 15.61 12.44
CA SER A 101 -7.63 17.02 12.72
C SER A 101 -6.52 17.13 13.75
N HIS A 102 -6.53 16.34 14.83
CA HIS A 102 -5.45 16.33 15.82
C HIS A 102 -4.11 15.82 15.25
N VAL A 103 -4.16 14.74 14.44
CA VAL A 103 -2.96 14.19 13.81
C VAL A 103 -2.37 15.18 12.80
N ILE A 104 -3.19 15.77 11.94
CA ILE A 104 -2.77 16.73 10.91
C ILE A 104 -2.15 17.95 11.58
N GLU A 105 -2.85 18.56 12.54
CA GLU A 105 -2.35 19.72 13.29
C GLU A 105 -1.00 19.42 13.96
N THR A 106 -0.88 18.26 14.63
CA THR A 106 0.37 17.84 15.25
C THR A 106 1.52 17.74 14.26
N LEU A 107 1.27 17.13 13.10
CA LEU A 107 2.29 16.95 12.08
C LEU A 107 2.68 18.29 11.42
N GLN A 108 1.70 19.15 11.11
CA GLN A 108 1.97 20.46 10.51
C GLN A 108 2.72 21.42 11.47
N GLN A 109 2.50 21.29 12.79
CA GLN A 109 3.19 22.05 13.81
C GLN A 109 4.55 21.43 14.21
N SER A 110 4.86 20.22 13.76
CA SER A 110 6.12 19.55 14.12
C SER A 110 7.30 20.20 13.39
N PRO A 111 8.33 20.69 14.13
CA PRO A 111 9.49 21.31 13.51
C PRO A 111 10.21 20.39 12.52
N GLY A 112 10.50 20.89 11.32
CA GLY A 112 11.22 20.14 10.29
C GLY A 112 10.37 19.16 9.48
N ILE A 113 9.06 19.11 9.70
CA ILE A 113 8.14 18.39 8.82
C ILE A 113 7.71 19.33 7.69
N HIS A 114 8.02 18.91 6.47
CA HIS A 114 7.71 19.64 5.24
C HIS A 114 6.81 18.85 4.29
N ARG A 115 6.47 17.63 4.68
CA ARG A 115 5.59 16.76 3.90
C ARG A 115 4.79 15.85 4.82
N ILE A 116 3.51 15.63 4.49
CA ILE A 116 2.66 14.66 5.17
C ILE A 116 2.00 13.78 4.11
N GLU A 117 2.02 12.47 4.31
CA GLU A 117 1.39 11.48 3.43
C GLU A 117 0.39 10.63 4.22
N ALA A 118 -0.74 10.30 3.59
CA ALA A 118 -1.71 9.35 4.12
C ALA A 118 -2.30 8.49 3.00
N GLN A 119 -2.50 7.19 3.26
CA GLN A 119 -3.21 6.27 2.38
C GLN A 119 -4.09 5.35 3.24
N LEU A 120 -5.37 5.67 3.35
CA LEU A 120 -6.30 5.02 4.27
C LEU A 120 -7.19 4.02 3.51
N LEU A 121 -6.67 2.81 3.27
CA LEU A 121 -7.24 1.81 2.35
C LEU A 121 -8.63 1.33 2.75
N VAL A 122 -8.95 1.25 4.04
CA VAL A 122 -10.25 0.79 4.52
C VAL A 122 -11.33 1.86 4.44
N HIS A 123 -10.96 3.13 4.27
CA HIS A 123 -11.91 4.22 4.12
C HIS A 123 -12.27 4.43 2.65
N PRO A 124 -13.57 4.43 2.27
CA PRO A 124 -13.96 4.70 0.89
C PRO A 124 -13.66 6.15 0.52
N THR A 125 -13.47 6.37 -0.78
CA THR A 125 -13.21 7.72 -1.31
C THR A 125 -14.24 8.73 -0.80
N GLY A 126 -13.75 9.87 -0.34
CA GLY A 126 -14.57 10.97 0.21
C GLY A 126 -14.89 10.88 1.70
N ALA A 127 -14.92 9.69 2.31
CA ALA A 127 -15.41 9.50 3.68
C ALA A 127 -14.62 10.27 4.75
N VAL A 128 -13.32 10.43 4.57
CA VAL A 128 -12.42 11.11 5.50
C VAL A 128 -11.69 12.30 4.87
N SER A 129 -12.17 12.77 3.73
CA SER A 129 -11.48 13.80 2.93
C SER A 129 -11.51 15.18 3.55
N ARG A 130 -12.56 15.52 4.30
CA ARG A 130 -12.82 16.88 4.76
C ARG A 130 -11.67 17.48 5.58
N PRO A 131 -11.14 16.86 6.66
CA PRO A 131 -10.04 17.46 7.42
C PRO A 131 -8.78 17.65 6.57
N PHE A 132 -8.47 16.73 5.67
CA PHE A 132 -7.35 16.88 4.76
C PHE A 132 -7.51 18.06 3.80
N MET A 133 -8.70 18.22 3.21
CA MET A 133 -8.94 19.31 2.26
C MET A 133 -8.99 20.69 2.92
N GLU A 134 -9.53 20.78 4.14
CA GLU A 134 -9.54 22.02 4.94
C GLU A 134 -8.11 22.46 5.32
N ASP A 135 -7.19 21.51 5.52
CA ASP A 135 -5.79 21.75 5.89
C ASP A 135 -4.80 21.74 4.70
N GLY A 136 -5.31 21.90 3.48
CA GLY A 136 -4.52 22.16 2.27
C GLY A 136 -3.84 20.95 1.63
N PHE A 137 -4.32 19.75 1.89
CA PHE A 137 -3.80 18.54 1.24
C PHE A 137 -4.30 18.38 -0.20
N HIS A 138 -3.47 17.80 -1.05
CA HIS A 138 -3.85 17.30 -2.35
C HIS A 138 -4.39 15.88 -2.24
N ARG A 139 -5.57 15.63 -2.85
CA ARG A 139 -6.22 14.33 -2.86
C ARG A 139 -5.93 13.59 -4.16
N HIS A 140 -5.56 12.33 -4.05
CA HIS A 140 -5.30 11.41 -5.16
C HIS A 140 -6.15 10.16 -5.02
N PRO A 141 -7.26 10.01 -5.78
CA PRO A 141 -8.05 8.78 -5.78
C PRO A 141 -7.23 7.58 -6.25
N ARG A 142 -7.32 6.48 -5.49
CA ARG A 142 -6.64 5.23 -5.76
C ARG A 142 -7.63 4.08 -5.90
N LEU A 143 -7.33 3.19 -6.81
CA LEU A 143 -8.12 2.00 -7.09
C LEU A 143 -7.46 0.79 -6.44
N PHE A 144 -8.18 0.09 -5.60
CA PHE A 144 -7.82 -1.27 -5.18
C PHE A 144 -8.44 -2.23 -6.18
N MET A 145 -7.59 -2.92 -6.94
CA MET A 145 -8.03 -3.82 -8.01
C MET A 145 -7.68 -5.27 -7.68
N VAL A 146 -8.55 -6.18 -8.08
CA VAL A 146 -8.44 -7.62 -7.77
C VAL A 146 -8.58 -8.45 -9.03
N LEU A 147 -7.72 -9.46 -9.13
CA LEU A 147 -7.77 -10.53 -10.11
C LEU A 147 -8.07 -11.86 -9.41
N PRO A 148 -9.25 -12.48 -9.62
CA PRO A 148 -9.50 -13.85 -9.18
C PRO A 148 -8.57 -14.82 -9.91
N LEU A 149 -7.90 -15.69 -9.16
CA LEU A 149 -7.02 -16.72 -9.68
C LEU A 149 -7.76 -18.05 -9.63
N ALA A 150 -8.52 -18.38 -10.67
CA ALA A 150 -9.23 -19.67 -10.71
C ALA A 150 -8.23 -20.83 -10.64
N PRO A 151 -8.45 -21.83 -9.76
CA PRO A 151 -7.66 -23.04 -9.76
C PRO A 151 -7.93 -23.79 -11.08
N ASN A 152 -6.91 -23.91 -11.92
CA ASN A 152 -6.87 -24.75 -13.12
C ASN A 152 -8.17 -24.82 -13.93
N GLY A 153 -8.55 -23.75 -14.58
CA GLY A 153 -9.36 -23.87 -15.79
C GLY A 153 -8.59 -24.75 -16.77
N LYS A 154 -9.27 -25.63 -17.50
CA LYS A 154 -8.73 -26.59 -18.50
C LYS A 154 -7.86 -25.94 -19.61
N ASN A 155 -7.72 -24.65 -19.61
CA ASN A 155 -6.75 -23.88 -20.36
C ASN A 155 -5.62 -23.47 -19.43
N GLY A 156 -4.61 -24.34 -19.28
CA GLY A 156 -3.30 -23.90 -18.84
C GLY A 156 -2.88 -22.73 -19.73
N SER A 157 -3.04 -21.49 -19.24
CA SER A 157 -2.55 -20.34 -19.98
C SER A 157 -1.04 -20.56 -20.13
N LYS A 158 -0.61 -20.89 -21.35
CA LYS A 158 0.81 -20.84 -21.69
C LYS A 158 1.26 -19.46 -21.25
N GLY A 159 2.26 -19.41 -20.35
CA GLY A 159 2.78 -18.15 -19.87
C GLY A 159 3.06 -17.24 -21.05
N ILE A 160 2.75 -15.95 -20.92
CA ILE A 160 3.14 -14.98 -21.96
C ILE A 160 4.67 -15.03 -22.01
N PRO A 161 5.30 -15.41 -23.13
CA PRO A 161 6.74 -15.45 -23.22
C PRO A 161 7.30 -14.04 -23.04
N ALA A 162 8.52 -13.95 -22.53
CA ALA A 162 9.22 -12.65 -22.51
C ALA A 162 9.26 -12.08 -23.92
N PRO A 163 9.00 -10.77 -24.11
CA PRO A 163 9.08 -10.13 -25.40
C PRO A 163 10.48 -10.26 -26.00
N GLU A 164 10.58 -10.17 -27.33
CA GLU A 164 11.87 -10.22 -28.01
C GLU A 164 12.83 -9.16 -27.45
N GLY A 165 14.06 -9.55 -27.21
CA GLY A 165 15.10 -8.69 -26.63
C GLY A 165 15.07 -8.58 -25.10
N PHE A 166 14.16 -9.27 -24.41
CA PHE A 166 14.06 -9.23 -22.96
C PHE A 166 14.12 -10.63 -22.34
N ASP A 167 14.65 -10.70 -21.10
CA ASP A 167 14.64 -11.87 -20.25
C ASP A 167 13.93 -11.53 -18.93
N ILE A 168 13.07 -12.43 -18.44
CA ILE A 168 12.40 -12.27 -17.13
C ILE A 168 12.97 -13.32 -16.19
N ARG A 169 13.49 -12.85 -15.05
CA ARG A 169 14.08 -13.70 -14.01
C ARG A 169 13.38 -13.47 -12.68
N ARG A 170 13.45 -14.46 -11.81
CA ARG A 170 13.01 -14.29 -10.43
C ARG A 170 13.85 -13.25 -9.70
N TRP A 171 13.20 -12.55 -8.77
CA TRP A 171 13.87 -11.66 -7.85
C TRP A 171 15.01 -12.37 -7.10
N SER A 172 16.10 -11.66 -6.91
CA SER A 172 17.24 -12.05 -6.08
C SER A 172 17.67 -10.85 -5.23
N GLU A 173 18.21 -11.08 -4.04
CA GLU A 173 18.73 -10.00 -3.20
C GLU A 173 19.87 -9.22 -3.86
N GLN A 174 20.57 -9.83 -4.82
CA GLN A 174 21.61 -9.15 -5.62
C GLN A 174 21.02 -8.03 -6.50
N ASP A 175 19.72 -8.08 -6.78
CA ASP A 175 19.03 -7.09 -7.62
C ASP A 175 18.63 -5.81 -6.87
N TYR A 176 18.85 -5.76 -5.56
CA TYR A 176 18.33 -4.71 -4.68
C TYR A 176 18.70 -3.30 -5.12
N GLN A 177 19.98 -3.05 -5.41
CA GLN A 177 20.49 -1.74 -5.84
C GLN A 177 19.99 -1.37 -7.24
N SER A 178 20.01 -2.32 -8.17
CA SER A 178 19.54 -2.10 -9.53
C SER A 178 18.03 -1.91 -9.60
N ALA A 179 17.26 -2.60 -8.77
CA ALA A 179 15.83 -2.42 -8.64
C ALA A 179 15.48 -1.01 -8.13
N ALA A 180 16.21 -0.50 -7.12
CA ALA A 180 16.01 0.88 -6.66
C ALA A 180 16.27 1.91 -7.77
N ALA A 181 17.32 1.70 -8.57
CA ALA A 181 17.60 2.58 -9.72
C ALA A 181 16.48 2.52 -10.77
N VAL A 182 15.95 1.32 -11.07
CA VAL A 182 14.81 1.15 -11.99
C VAL A 182 13.56 1.86 -11.45
N ILE A 183 13.22 1.70 -10.16
CA ILE A 183 12.08 2.37 -9.54
C ILE A 183 12.23 3.88 -9.68
N THR A 184 13.36 4.45 -9.24
CA THR A 184 13.61 5.90 -9.31
C THR A 184 13.48 6.42 -10.74
N ALA A 185 14.07 5.73 -11.72
CA ALA A 185 14.00 6.17 -13.11
C ALA A 185 12.60 6.01 -13.71
N ALA A 186 11.89 4.93 -13.38
CA ALA A 186 10.54 4.67 -13.89
C ALA A 186 9.49 5.66 -13.37
N TYR A 187 9.69 6.20 -12.16
CA TYR A 187 8.75 7.14 -11.53
C TYR A 187 9.14 8.62 -11.67
N ARG A 188 10.21 8.94 -12.38
CA ARG A 188 10.58 10.33 -12.63
C ARG A 188 9.47 11.07 -13.38
N GLY A 189 8.88 12.10 -12.75
CA GLY A 189 7.76 12.87 -13.30
C GLY A 189 6.44 12.08 -13.39
N HIS A 190 6.32 10.99 -12.66
CA HIS A 190 5.11 10.20 -12.61
C HIS A 190 4.24 10.59 -11.42
N ILE A 191 2.91 10.53 -11.58
CA ILE A 191 1.94 10.90 -10.53
C ILE A 191 2.17 10.15 -9.20
N ASP A 192 2.59 8.89 -9.25
CA ASP A 192 2.84 8.13 -8.02
C ASP A 192 4.06 8.65 -7.24
N SER A 193 4.99 9.40 -7.87
CA SER A 193 6.08 10.08 -7.16
C SER A 193 5.65 11.36 -6.45
N GLU A 194 4.46 11.87 -6.75
CA GLU A 194 3.83 12.93 -5.99
C GLU A 194 3.16 12.39 -4.72
N ILE A 195 2.66 11.15 -4.78
CA ILE A 195 1.98 10.48 -3.66
C ILE A 195 3.00 9.86 -2.69
N ASN A 196 4.07 9.24 -3.21
CA ASN A 196 5.15 8.64 -2.42
C ASN A 196 6.50 9.21 -2.86
N ASP A 197 7.08 10.08 -2.05
CA ASP A 197 8.36 10.75 -2.32
C ASP A 197 9.56 9.79 -2.33
N GLN A 198 9.44 8.60 -1.74
CA GLN A 198 10.49 7.58 -1.76
C GLN A 198 10.90 7.19 -3.19
N TYR A 199 10.01 7.36 -4.18
CA TYR A 199 10.32 7.12 -5.59
C TYR A 199 11.19 8.20 -6.24
N ARG A 200 11.33 9.37 -5.63
CA ARG A 200 12.05 10.53 -6.22
C ARG A 200 13.57 10.35 -6.22
N THR A 201 14.11 9.52 -5.33
CA THR A 201 15.56 9.33 -5.18
C THR A 201 15.93 7.85 -5.03
N ILE A 202 17.19 7.49 -5.39
CA ILE A 202 17.70 6.11 -5.20
C ILE A 202 17.67 5.73 -3.72
N ALA A 203 18.07 6.63 -2.82
CA ALA A 203 18.03 6.39 -1.37
C ALA A 203 16.60 6.17 -0.87
N GLY A 204 15.63 6.93 -1.39
CA GLY A 204 14.20 6.73 -1.11
C GLY A 204 13.71 5.38 -1.62
N SER A 205 14.01 5.03 -2.88
CA SER A 205 13.63 3.74 -3.46
C SER A 205 14.27 2.55 -2.73
N LEU A 206 15.49 2.70 -2.20
CA LEU A 206 16.11 1.69 -1.33
C LEU A 206 15.37 1.54 0.00
N ARG A 207 14.93 2.66 0.64
CA ARG A 207 14.10 2.58 1.84
C ARG A 207 12.76 1.91 1.55
N PHE A 208 12.11 2.28 0.44
CA PHE A 208 10.87 1.64 -0.01
C PHE A 208 11.03 0.13 -0.19
N LEU A 209 12.07 -0.32 -0.89
CA LEU A 209 12.38 -1.74 -1.05
C LEU A 209 12.65 -2.42 0.29
N ASN A 210 13.40 -1.76 1.18
CA ASN A 210 13.67 -2.29 2.52
C ASN A 210 12.36 -2.47 3.31
N ASN A 211 11.45 -1.51 3.22
CA ASN A 211 10.14 -1.61 3.87
C ASN A 211 9.30 -2.78 3.33
N ILE A 212 9.31 -3.02 2.01
CA ILE A 212 8.58 -4.15 1.42
C ILE A 212 9.23 -5.49 1.75
N VAL A 213 10.55 -5.61 1.59
CA VAL A 213 11.23 -6.91 1.65
C VAL A 213 11.45 -7.37 3.09
N ARG A 214 11.66 -6.45 4.03
CA ARG A 214 12.06 -6.78 5.41
C ARG A 214 10.98 -6.52 6.46
N PHE A 215 9.99 -5.66 6.17
CA PHE A 215 8.96 -5.32 7.12
C PHE A 215 7.57 -5.73 6.60
N PRO A 216 6.75 -6.43 7.38
CA PRO A 216 5.49 -7.03 6.91
C PRO A 216 4.32 -6.04 6.80
N GLY A 217 4.55 -4.72 6.73
CA GLY A 217 3.48 -3.71 6.68
C GLY A 217 2.48 -3.88 5.51
N CYS A 218 2.94 -4.45 4.38
CA CYS A 218 2.08 -4.81 3.25
C CYS A 218 2.07 -6.33 3.01
N GLY A 219 2.03 -7.13 4.09
CA GLY A 219 2.14 -8.59 4.03
C GLY A 219 3.59 -9.08 3.92
N GLN A 220 3.78 -10.39 3.90
CA GLN A 220 5.09 -11.01 3.82
C GLN A 220 5.60 -11.01 2.37
N PHE A 221 6.77 -10.41 2.14
CA PHE A 221 7.40 -10.40 0.81
C PHE A 221 7.54 -11.82 0.23
N ASP A 222 7.16 -11.98 -1.03
CA ASP A 222 7.19 -13.24 -1.76
C ASP A 222 8.15 -13.16 -2.95
N GLY A 223 9.42 -13.45 -2.70
CA GLY A 223 10.45 -13.47 -3.75
C GLY A 223 10.19 -14.49 -4.85
N GLY A 224 9.43 -15.57 -4.54
CA GLY A 224 9.05 -16.59 -5.51
C GLY A 224 8.10 -16.07 -6.59
N SER A 225 7.26 -15.09 -6.25
CA SER A 225 6.30 -14.44 -7.16
C SER A 225 6.77 -13.07 -7.64
N SER A 226 7.99 -12.66 -7.29
CA SER A 226 8.60 -11.39 -7.69
C SER A 226 9.60 -11.61 -8.83
N PHE A 227 9.63 -10.70 -9.81
CA PHE A 227 10.45 -10.87 -11.01
C PHE A 227 11.09 -9.55 -11.45
N ILE A 228 12.21 -9.66 -12.17
CA ILE A 228 12.91 -8.56 -12.83
C ILE A 228 13.04 -8.87 -14.32
N ALA A 229 12.77 -7.86 -15.15
CA ALA A 229 13.01 -7.90 -16.59
C ALA A 229 14.35 -7.26 -16.92
N TYR A 230 15.15 -7.94 -17.72
CA TYR A 230 16.44 -7.49 -18.22
C TYR A 230 16.39 -7.29 -19.73
N HIS A 231 17.01 -6.24 -20.21
CA HIS A 231 17.29 -6.10 -21.63
C HIS A 231 18.43 -7.04 -22.00
N ARG A 232 18.20 -7.94 -22.95
CA ARG A 232 19.10 -9.08 -23.23
C ARG A 232 20.48 -8.64 -23.70
N GLN A 233 20.56 -7.64 -24.56
CA GLN A 233 21.82 -7.17 -25.13
C GLN A 233 22.69 -6.44 -24.10
N SER A 234 22.13 -5.47 -23.37
CA SER A 234 22.86 -4.68 -22.38
C SER A 234 23.01 -5.38 -21.02
N ARG A 235 22.21 -6.43 -20.76
CA ARG A 235 22.11 -7.12 -19.48
C ARG A 235 21.72 -6.21 -18.30
N THR A 236 21.07 -5.08 -18.59
CA THR A 236 20.59 -4.11 -17.59
C THR A 236 19.15 -4.39 -17.21
N PRO A 237 18.75 -4.22 -15.95
CA PRO A 237 17.36 -4.34 -15.55
C PRO A 237 16.55 -3.15 -16.08
N VAL A 238 15.36 -3.44 -16.61
CA VAL A 238 14.49 -2.45 -17.28
C VAL A 238 13.09 -2.39 -16.68
N GLY A 239 12.75 -3.30 -15.81
CA GLY A 239 11.45 -3.34 -15.12
C GLY A 239 11.43 -4.40 -14.04
N LEU A 240 10.48 -4.32 -13.15
CA LEU A 240 10.30 -5.28 -12.06
C LEU A 240 8.85 -5.39 -11.64
N ILE A 241 8.52 -6.50 -10.99
CA ILE A 241 7.28 -6.71 -10.23
C ILE A 241 7.65 -7.32 -8.88
N LEU A 242 7.13 -6.73 -7.80
CA LEU A 242 7.28 -7.21 -6.44
C LEU A 242 5.92 -7.59 -5.89
N CYS A 243 5.86 -8.72 -5.22
CA CYS A 243 4.64 -9.29 -4.67
C CYS A 243 4.83 -9.65 -3.19
N SER A 244 3.83 -9.40 -2.38
CA SER A 244 3.75 -9.86 -1.01
C SER A 244 2.57 -10.81 -0.85
N ARG A 245 2.68 -11.73 0.09
CA ARG A 245 1.58 -12.58 0.54
C ARG A 245 0.87 -11.88 1.69
N VAL A 246 -0.37 -11.47 1.45
CA VAL A 246 -1.20 -10.74 2.43
C VAL A 246 -2.18 -11.65 3.18
N LYS A 247 -2.38 -12.88 2.68
CA LYS A 247 -3.08 -13.98 3.32
C LYS A 247 -2.53 -15.29 2.74
N ASN A 248 -2.83 -16.43 3.32
CA ASN A 248 -2.27 -17.74 2.89
C ASN A 248 -2.39 -18.00 1.39
N ASP A 249 -3.45 -17.54 0.76
CA ASP A 249 -3.80 -17.76 -0.64
C ASP A 249 -4.07 -16.44 -1.42
N VAL A 250 -3.67 -15.29 -0.86
CA VAL A 250 -3.85 -13.97 -1.48
C VAL A 250 -2.52 -13.26 -1.65
N GLY A 251 -2.19 -12.92 -2.90
CA GLY A 251 -1.05 -12.09 -3.25
C GLY A 251 -1.44 -10.61 -3.38
N HIS A 252 -0.49 -9.72 -3.14
CA HIS A 252 -0.62 -8.30 -3.42
C HIS A 252 0.62 -7.80 -4.16
N ILE A 253 0.43 -7.18 -5.32
CA ILE A 253 1.51 -6.51 -6.05
C ILE A 253 1.80 -5.20 -5.32
N THR A 254 2.93 -5.16 -4.64
CA THR A 254 3.41 -3.98 -3.92
C THR A 254 4.10 -2.98 -4.85
N GLN A 255 4.66 -3.47 -5.97
CA GLN A 255 5.32 -2.64 -6.96
C GLN A 255 5.32 -3.31 -8.33
N VAL A 256 5.05 -2.54 -9.38
CA VAL A 256 5.33 -2.93 -10.77
C VAL A 256 5.71 -1.68 -11.58
N CYS A 257 6.85 -1.73 -12.23
CA CYS A 257 7.29 -0.63 -13.08
C CYS A 257 8.19 -1.11 -14.23
N VAL A 258 8.23 -0.29 -15.29
CA VAL A 258 9.08 -0.47 -16.47
C VAL A 258 9.66 0.89 -16.83
N LEU A 259 10.95 0.93 -17.14
CA LEU A 259 11.63 2.14 -17.61
C LEU A 259 10.89 2.77 -18.80
N PRO A 260 10.80 4.11 -18.88
CA PRO A 260 10.03 4.80 -19.91
C PRO A 260 10.36 4.34 -21.33
N GLU A 261 11.64 4.19 -21.66
CA GLU A 261 12.15 3.79 -23.00
C GLU A 261 11.84 2.33 -23.37
N HIS A 262 11.37 1.54 -22.41
CA HIS A 262 10.97 0.14 -22.61
C HIS A 262 9.46 -0.11 -22.45
N ARG A 263 8.68 0.96 -22.21
CA ARG A 263 7.21 0.88 -22.18
C ARG A 263 6.65 0.60 -23.57
N GLY A 264 5.43 0.05 -23.64
CA GLY A 264 4.77 -0.29 -24.91
C GLY A 264 5.33 -1.52 -25.62
N LYS A 265 6.41 -2.14 -25.09
CA LYS A 265 7.06 -3.33 -25.68
C LYS A 265 6.61 -4.66 -25.04
N GLY A 266 5.51 -4.67 -24.27
CA GLY A 266 4.98 -5.89 -23.62
C GLY A 266 5.69 -6.32 -22.33
N VAL A 267 6.74 -5.60 -21.87
CA VAL A 267 7.54 -6.00 -20.69
C VAL A 267 6.69 -6.03 -19.42
N GLY A 268 5.86 -5.01 -19.19
CA GLY A 268 4.98 -4.96 -18.01
C GLY A 268 3.96 -6.09 -17.99
N GLU A 269 3.36 -6.40 -19.14
CA GLU A 269 2.41 -7.50 -19.30
C GLU A 269 3.07 -8.86 -19.04
N ALA A 270 4.30 -9.07 -19.53
CA ALA A 270 5.05 -10.30 -19.30
C ALA A 270 5.47 -10.47 -17.83
N LEU A 271 5.82 -9.38 -17.12
CA LEU A 271 6.08 -9.39 -15.69
C LEU A 271 4.82 -9.79 -14.88
N LEU A 272 3.68 -9.19 -15.20
CA LEU A 272 2.38 -9.54 -14.60
C LEU A 272 2.00 -10.99 -14.89
N ALA A 273 2.20 -11.46 -16.11
CA ALA A 273 1.93 -12.85 -16.50
C ALA A 273 2.81 -13.85 -15.73
N ALA A 274 4.12 -13.57 -15.57
CA ALA A 274 5.02 -14.40 -14.79
C ALA A 274 4.60 -14.51 -13.32
N ASN A 275 4.22 -13.37 -12.70
CA ASN A 275 3.69 -13.31 -11.34
C ASN A 275 2.41 -14.13 -11.20
N VAL A 276 1.41 -13.90 -12.05
CA VAL A 276 0.13 -14.62 -12.06
C VAL A 276 0.33 -16.13 -12.26
N GLN A 277 1.24 -16.53 -13.16
CA GLN A 277 1.53 -17.94 -13.43
C GLN A 277 2.13 -18.64 -12.19
N ASP A 278 3.06 -17.97 -11.50
CA ASP A 278 3.65 -18.53 -10.28
C ASP A 278 2.60 -18.68 -9.17
N LEU A 279 1.80 -17.67 -8.92
CA LEU A 279 0.73 -17.70 -7.92
C LEU A 279 -0.32 -18.78 -8.24
N LYS A 280 -0.76 -18.92 -9.50
CA LYS A 280 -1.68 -19.99 -9.92
C LYS A 280 -1.10 -21.38 -9.68
N ARG A 281 0.19 -21.59 -10.01
CA ARG A 281 0.88 -22.87 -9.76
C ARG A 281 0.90 -23.21 -8.27
N ARG A 282 1.01 -22.19 -7.41
CA ARG A 282 1.00 -22.31 -5.94
C ARG A 282 -0.42 -22.29 -5.34
N ARG A 283 -1.46 -22.29 -6.19
CA ARG A 283 -2.88 -22.34 -5.81
C ARG A 283 -3.36 -21.12 -5.02
N PHE A 284 -2.84 -19.95 -5.30
CA PHE A 284 -3.41 -18.72 -4.78
C PHE A 284 -4.80 -18.49 -5.39
N SER A 285 -5.71 -17.94 -4.60
CA SER A 285 -7.10 -17.69 -5.01
C SER A 285 -7.30 -16.28 -5.58
N LYS A 286 -6.50 -15.31 -5.12
CA LYS A 286 -6.60 -13.90 -5.47
C LYS A 286 -5.24 -13.25 -5.63
N LEU A 287 -5.20 -12.20 -6.47
CA LEU A 287 -4.09 -11.25 -6.59
C LEU A 287 -4.66 -9.84 -6.61
N SER A 288 -4.16 -8.97 -5.75
CA SER A 288 -4.59 -7.58 -5.69
C SER A 288 -3.45 -6.61 -6.01
N LEU A 289 -3.79 -5.38 -6.30
CA LEU A 289 -2.88 -4.25 -6.44
C LEU A 289 -3.59 -2.93 -6.13
N THR A 290 -2.80 -1.88 -5.89
CA THR A 290 -3.31 -0.50 -5.85
C THR A 290 -2.72 0.31 -6.99
N VAL A 291 -3.54 1.17 -7.60
CA VAL A 291 -3.12 2.06 -8.70
C VAL A 291 -3.79 3.41 -8.57
N THR A 292 -3.08 4.49 -8.89
CA THR A 292 -3.68 5.83 -8.95
C THR A 292 -4.67 5.90 -10.09
N GLU A 293 -5.88 6.40 -9.84
CA GLU A 293 -6.95 6.48 -10.84
C GLU A 293 -6.53 7.30 -12.08
N ALA A 294 -5.72 8.32 -11.88
CA ALA A 294 -5.19 9.16 -12.97
C ALA A 294 -4.17 8.42 -13.87
N ASN A 295 -3.59 7.30 -13.41
CA ASN A 295 -2.70 6.46 -14.23
C ASN A 295 -3.52 5.58 -15.19
N LYS A 296 -4.19 6.21 -16.16
CA LYS A 296 -5.13 5.53 -17.08
C LYS A 296 -4.49 4.38 -17.82
N SER A 297 -3.23 4.52 -18.26
CA SER A 297 -2.52 3.47 -19.02
C SER A 297 -2.35 2.18 -18.20
N ALA A 298 -2.02 2.29 -16.92
CA ALA A 298 -1.90 1.13 -16.03
C ALA A 298 -3.29 0.55 -15.70
N VAL A 299 -4.28 1.39 -15.41
CA VAL A 299 -5.66 0.96 -15.17
C VAL A 299 -6.22 0.17 -16.34
N ASP A 300 -6.02 0.65 -17.56
CA ASP A 300 -6.49 -0.04 -18.78
C ASP A 300 -5.75 -1.37 -19.00
N LEU A 301 -4.44 -1.42 -18.71
CA LEU A 301 -3.68 -2.66 -18.76
C LEU A 301 -4.26 -3.69 -17.77
N TYR A 302 -4.47 -3.29 -16.52
CA TYR A 302 -5.00 -4.21 -15.50
C TYR A 302 -6.41 -4.70 -15.86
N LYS A 303 -7.29 -3.82 -16.34
CA LYS A 303 -8.63 -4.22 -16.81
C LYS A 303 -8.57 -5.24 -17.97
N ARG A 304 -7.68 -5.03 -18.94
CA ARG A 304 -7.47 -6.01 -20.04
C ARG A 304 -6.98 -7.36 -19.55
N LEU A 305 -6.19 -7.38 -18.47
CA LEU A 305 -5.70 -8.61 -17.83
C LEU A 305 -6.73 -9.28 -16.90
N GLY A 306 -7.93 -8.70 -16.78
CA GLY A 306 -9.04 -9.26 -16.02
C GLY A 306 -9.14 -8.78 -14.56
N TYR A 307 -8.34 -7.77 -14.16
CA TYR A 307 -8.54 -7.11 -12.87
C TYR A 307 -9.82 -6.27 -12.89
N HIS A 308 -10.56 -6.30 -11.80
CA HIS A 308 -11.71 -5.42 -11.57
C HIS A 308 -11.47 -4.53 -10.35
N ILE A 309 -12.12 -3.39 -10.32
CA ILE A 309 -12.07 -2.47 -9.18
C ILE A 309 -12.95 -3.04 -8.08
N GLU A 310 -12.37 -3.32 -6.91
CA GLU A 310 -13.10 -3.77 -5.72
C GLU A 310 -13.40 -2.58 -4.78
N ARG A 311 -12.45 -1.64 -4.67
CA ARG A 311 -12.61 -0.43 -3.85
C ARG A 311 -11.95 0.78 -4.50
N VAL A 312 -12.46 1.96 -4.10
CA VAL A 312 -11.80 3.24 -4.34
C VAL A 312 -11.56 3.90 -2.99
N PHE A 313 -10.34 4.37 -2.77
CA PHE A 313 -9.91 5.09 -1.55
C PHE A 313 -9.06 6.29 -1.94
N ASP A 314 -8.76 7.15 -0.98
CA ASP A 314 -7.97 8.35 -1.25
C ASP A 314 -6.58 8.25 -0.64
N ALA A 315 -5.58 8.75 -1.38
CA ALA A 315 -4.30 9.15 -0.84
C ALA A 315 -4.28 10.67 -0.70
N PHE A 316 -3.65 11.16 0.36
CA PHE A 316 -3.54 12.59 0.65
C PHE A 316 -2.08 12.97 0.84
N VAL A 317 -1.71 14.11 0.29
CA VAL A 317 -0.35 14.66 0.37
C VAL A 317 -0.41 16.14 0.67
N TRP A 318 0.36 16.56 1.66
CA TRP A 318 0.61 17.95 1.97
C TRP A 318 2.11 18.25 1.84
N GLU A 319 2.45 19.38 1.25
CA GLU A 319 3.81 19.92 1.18
C GLU A 319 3.78 21.37 1.69
N GLY A 320 4.55 21.63 2.76
CA GLY A 320 4.64 22.93 3.45
C GLY A 320 5.95 23.66 3.18
#